data_0a99bd3a68a8b6c43446d24bbbf40709
#
_entry.id   0a99bd3a68a8b6c43446d24bbbf40709
#
_cell.length_a   1.000
_cell.length_b   1.000
_cell.length_c   1.000
_cell.angle_alpha   90.00
_cell.angle_beta   90.00
_cell.angle_gamma   90.00
#
_symmetry.space_group_name_H-M   'P 1'
#
loop_
_entity.id
_entity.type
_entity.pdbx_description
1 polymer ?
#
loop_
_entity_poly.entity_id
_entity_poly.type
_entity_poly.pdbx_seq_one_letter_code
_entity_poly.pdbx_strand_id
1 'polypeptide(L)'
;MARIGGPEKVDAFVGARISLRRSALGLSQTALAQQLGISFQQVQKYETGQNRISASRLHRVATVLATSVEAFFPPVETARGSADSGWEALRHIAATPDGRAVAAAWPLIEDRAVRKALARVVRALARDD
;
A
#
# COMPACT_ATOMS: atom_id res chain seq x y z
N MET A 1 16.44 -13.49 -8.67
CA MET A 1 15.56 -12.36 -8.72
C MET A 1 16.13 -11.14 -8.03
N ALA A 2 16.10 -10.04 -8.71
CA ALA A 2 16.68 -8.83 -8.17
C ALA A 2 15.82 -8.26 -7.05
N ARG A 3 16.47 -7.94 -5.97
CA ARG A 3 15.85 -7.23 -4.86
C ARG A 3 16.15 -5.77 -4.96
N ILE A 4 15.14 -4.95 -4.74
CA ILE A 4 15.34 -3.52 -4.59
C ILE A 4 15.73 -3.29 -3.14
N GLY A 5 16.99 -3.01 -2.91
CA GLY A 5 17.50 -2.75 -1.57
C GLY A 5 17.87 -1.29 -1.41
N GLY A 6 17.71 -0.77 -0.21
CA GLY A 6 18.10 0.57 0.14
C GLY A 6 17.09 1.64 -0.28
N PRO A 7 17.02 2.74 0.50
CA PRO A 7 16.02 3.79 0.23
C PRO A 7 16.27 4.51 -1.10
N GLU A 8 17.51 4.69 -1.50
CA GLU A 8 17.82 5.37 -2.76
C GLU A 8 17.34 4.59 -3.97
N LYS A 9 17.33 3.26 -3.90
CA LYS A 9 16.80 2.44 -5.00
C LYS A 9 15.29 2.48 -5.08
N VAL A 10 14.62 2.54 -3.93
CA VAL A 10 13.17 2.72 -3.90
C VAL A 10 12.82 4.10 -4.45
N ASP A 11 13.55 5.13 -4.07
CA ASP A 11 13.31 6.49 -4.58
C ASP A 11 13.44 6.53 -6.10
N ALA A 12 14.44 5.85 -6.66
CA ALA A 12 14.63 5.78 -8.10
C ALA A 12 13.50 5.03 -8.78
N PHE A 13 13.05 3.93 -8.18
CA PHE A 13 11.94 3.15 -8.71
C PHE A 13 10.65 3.98 -8.73
N VAL A 14 10.35 4.63 -7.61
CA VAL A 14 9.15 5.48 -7.51
C VAL A 14 9.22 6.60 -8.54
N GLY A 15 10.35 7.25 -8.66
CA GLY A 15 10.54 8.32 -9.65
C GLY A 15 10.31 7.85 -11.07
N ALA A 16 10.87 6.69 -11.43
CA ALA A 16 10.70 6.12 -12.76
C ALA A 16 9.23 5.78 -13.04
N ARG A 17 8.51 5.28 -12.06
CA ARG A 17 7.09 4.97 -12.23
C ARG A 17 6.24 6.23 -12.39
N ILE A 18 6.58 7.29 -11.66
CA ILE A 18 5.93 8.59 -11.83
C ILE A 18 6.12 9.09 -13.26
N SER A 19 7.36 9.03 -13.75
CA SER A 19 7.69 9.45 -15.12
C SER A 19 6.91 8.64 -16.15
N LEU A 20 6.86 7.33 -15.97
CA LEU A 20 6.17 6.44 -16.89
C LEU A 20 4.67 6.75 -16.93
N ARG A 21 4.05 6.89 -15.76
CA ARG A 21 2.61 7.16 -15.69
C ARG A 21 2.29 8.55 -16.27
N ARG A 22 3.10 9.54 -15.93
CA ARG A 22 2.95 10.90 -16.48
C ARG A 22 2.99 10.86 -18.00
N SER A 23 4.01 10.19 -18.55
CA SER A 23 4.17 10.09 -19.99
C SER A 23 3.01 9.35 -20.65
N ALA A 24 2.51 8.29 -20.01
CA ALA A 24 1.37 7.54 -20.54
C ALA A 24 0.11 8.39 -20.63
N LEU A 25 -0.03 9.38 -19.75
CA LEU A 25 -1.16 10.31 -19.78
C LEU A 25 -0.92 11.50 -20.69
N GLY A 26 0.24 11.59 -21.33
CA GLY A 26 0.56 12.70 -22.21
C GLY A 26 0.87 14.01 -21.50
N LEU A 27 1.20 13.95 -20.20
CA LEU A 27 1.54 15.15 -19.43
C LEU A 27 3.04 15.42 -19.49
N SER A 28 3.38 16.71 -19.68
CA SER A 28 4.78 17.13 -19.56
C SER A 28 5.17 17.26 -18.10
N GLN A 29 6.47 17.30 -17.83
CA GLN A 29 6.97 17.58 -16.48
C GLN A 29 6.49 18.94 -15.99
N THR A 30 6.44 19.92 -16.87
CA THR A 30 5.94 21.25 -16.54
C THR A 30 4.47 21.22 -16.15
N ALA A 31 3.65 20.46 -16.89
CA ALA A 31 2.23 20.35 -16.59
C ALA A 31 2.01 19.68 -15.22
N LEU A 32 2.78 18.63 -14.93
CA LEU A 32 2.70 17.98 -13.63
C LEU A 32 3.14 18.94 -12.52
N ALA A 33 4.21 19.66 -12.73
CA ALA A 33 4.70 20.64 -11.76
C ALA A 33 3.64 21.69 -11.44
N GLN A 34 2.96 22.19 -12.46
CA GLN A 34 1.89 23.16 -12.28
C GLN A 34 0.75 22.62 -11.44
N GLN A 35 0.35 21.38 -11.68
CA GLN A 35 -0.74 20.76 -10.92
C GLN A 35 -0.34 20.46 -9.49
N LEU A 36 0.94 20.24 -9.24
CA LEU A 36 1.43 20.00 -7.89
C LEU A 36 1.79 21.29 -7.15
N GLY A 37 1.89 22.40 -7.86
CA GLY A 37 2.32 23.67 -7.27
C GLY A 37 3.78 23.71 -6.90
N ILE A 38 4.63 23.02 -7.66
CA ILE A 38 6.08 22.95 -7.41
C ILE A 38 6.82 23.31 -8.69
N SER A 39 8.14 23.43 -8.58
CA SER A 39 8.97 23.76 -9.73
C SER A 39 9.15 22.55 -10.65
N PHE A 40 9.41 22.84 -11.91
CA PHE A 40 9.78 21.85 -12.90
C PHE A 40 11.03 21.08 -12.47
N GLN A 41 12.01 21.76 -11.92
CA GLN A 41 13.23 21.10 -11.43
C GLN A 41 12.93 20.12 -10.31
N GLN A 42 11.96 20.41 -9.47
CA GLN A 42 11.60 19.51 -8.40
C GLN A 42 10.99 18.24 -8.96
N VAL A 43 10.15 18.34 -10.00
CA VAL A 43 9.60 17.16 -10.68
C VAL A 43 10.73 16.33 -11.27
N GLN A 44 11.70 16.96 -11.93
CA GLN A 44 12.85 16.24 -12.47
C GLN A 44 13.60 15.48 -11.37
N LYS A 45 13.81 16.09 -10.24
CA LYS A 45 14.51 15.45 -9.12
C LYS A 45 13.73 14.26 -8.56
N TYR A 46 12.42 14.36 -8.52
CA TYR A 46 11.60 13.22 -8.12
C TYR A 46 11.69 12.08 -9.15
N GLU A 47 11.57 12.40 -10.41
CA GLU A 47 11.54 11.38 -11.47
C GLU A 47 12.88 10.66 -11.64
N THR A 48 13.97 11.30 -11.32
CA THR A 48 15.30 10.67 -11.37
C THR A 48 15.69 9.97 -10.07
N GLY A 49 14.91 10.15 -9.02
CA GLY A 49 15.23 9.58 -7.71
C GLY A 49 16.27 10.39 -6.94
N GLN A 50 16.64 11.56 -7.41
CA GLN A 50 17.58 12.43 -6.73
C GLN A 50 17.04 12.90 -5.37
N ASN A 51 15.75 13.19 -5.32
CA ASN A 51 15.09 13.61 -4.10
C ASN A 51 14.01 12.60 -3.73
N ARG A 52 13.90 12.36 -2.44
CA ARG A 52 12.81 11.57 -1.88
C ARG A 52 11.55 12.40 -1.87
N ILE A 53 10.43 11.78 -2.20
CA ILE A 53 9.14 12.44 -2.18
C ILE A 53 8.43 12.13 -0.87
N SER A 54 7.81 13.15 -0.26
CA SER A 54 7.05 12.95 0.97
C SER A 54 5.79 12.14 0.69
N ALA A 55 5.28 11.50 1.72
CA ALA A 55 4.05 10.71 1.60
C ALA A 55 2.87 11.58 1.12
N SER A 56 2.73 12.77 1.65
CA SER A 56 1.64 13.67 1.25
C SER A 56 1.80 14.13 -0.20
N ARG A 57 3.03 14.40 -0.63
CA ARG A 57 3.28 14.79 -2.00
C ARG A 57 3.01 13.63 -2.96
N LEU A 58 3.41 12.42 -2.57
CA LEU A 58 3.17 11.23 -3.37
C LEU A 58 1.68 10.94 -3.51
N HIS A 59 0.91 11.15 -2.46
CA HIS A 59 -0.54 11.01 -2.50
C HIS A 59 -1.13 11.97 -3.52
N ARG A 60 -0.65 13.22 -3.53
CA ARG A 60 -1.11 14.22 -4.49
C ARG A 60 -0.74 13.84 -5.92
N VAL A 61 0.48 13.33 -6.13
CA VAL A 61 0.92 12.85 -7.44
C VAL A 61 0.00 11.75 -7.93
N ALA A 62 -0.32 10.78 -7.07
CA ALA A 62 -1.21 9.68 -7.42
C ALA A 62 -2.59 10.20 -7.84
N THR A 63 -3.13 11.17 -7.11
CA THR A 63 -4.41 11.78 -7.45
C THR A 63 -4.36 12.46 -8.82
N VAL A 64 -3.33 13.25 -9.08
CA VAL A 64 -3.16 13.96 -10.36
C VAL A 64 -3.02 12.97 -11.52
N LEU A 65 -2.28 11.89 -11.29
CA LEU A 65 -2.03 10.89 -12.32
C LEU A 65 -3.10 9.78 -12.38
N ALA A 66 -4.17 9.94 -11.63
CA ALA A 66 -5.33 9.05 -11.64
C ALA A 66 -4.94 7.59 -11.39
N THR A 67 -4.14 7.37 -10.35
CA THR A 67 -3.70 6.03 -9.97
C THR A 67 -3.58 5.95 -8.44
N SER A 68 -3.22 4.79 -7.93
CA SER A 68 -3.01 4.60 -6.50
C SER A 68 -1.54 4.84 -6.16
N VAL A 69 -1.28 5.23 -4.91
CA VAL A 69 0.08 5.39 -4.41
C VAL A 69 0.86 4.08 -4.55
N GLU A 70 0.19 2.98 -4.30
CA GLU A 70 0.79 1.64 -4.38
C GLU A 70 1.41 1.34 -5.74
N ALA A 71 0.82 1.90 -6.81
CA ALA A 71 1.29 1.66 -8.17
C ALA A 71 2.71 2.17 -8.42
N PHE A 72 3.20 3.09 -7.59
CA PHE A 72 4.53 3.65 -7.74
C PHE A 72 5.61 2.86 -7.03
N PHE A 73 5.26 1.96 -6.14
CA PHE A 73 6.24 1.21 -5.36
C PHE A 73 6.60 -0.11 -6.00
N PRO A 74 7.82 -0.60 -5.75
CA PRO A 74 8.16 -1.93 -6.22
C PRO A 74 7.28 -2.97 -5.56
N PRO A 75 7.01 -4.09 -6.24
CA PRO A 75 6.23 -5.16 -5.64
C PRO A 75 6.86 -5.59 -4.32
N VAL A 76 6.03 -5.74 -3.32
CA VAL A 76 6.49 -6.27 -2.05
C VAL A 76 6.73 -7.75 -2.24
N GLU A 77 7.97 -8.16 -2.00
CA GLU A 77 8.31 -9.57 -1.99
C GLU A 77 7.80 -10.14 -0.69
N THR A 78 6.67 -10.80 -0.76
CA THR A 78 6.09 -11.38 0.44
C THR A 78 6.95 -12.55 0.90
N ALA A 79 7.44 -12.46 2.12
CA ALA A 79 8.15 -13.57 2.72
C ALA A 79 7.18 -14.73 2.87
N ARG A 80 7.62 -15.89 2.43
CA ARG A 80 6.84 -17.10 2.62
C ARG A 80 7.02 -17.56 4.04
N GLY A 81 5.94 -17.77 4.73
CA GLY A 81 6.01 -18.27 6.06
C GLY A 81 5.27 -17.40 7.05
N SER A 82 5.72 -17.43 8.30
CA SER A 82 4.96 -16.85 9.42
C SER A 82 4.71 -15.34 9.28
N ALA A 83 5.61 -14.63 8.61
CA ALA A 83 5.44 -13.19 8.45
C ALA A 83 4.19 -12.83 7.65
N ASP A 84 3.80 -13.70 6.72
CA ASP A 84 2.65 -13.46 5.84
C ASP A 84 1.35 -14.05 6.35
N SER A 85 1.43 -14.95 7.32
CA SER A 85 0.25 -15.68 7.75
C SER A 85 -0.81 -14.75 8.34
N GLY A 86 -0.40 -13.69 9.03
CA GLY A 86 -1.32 -12.71 9.57
C GLY A 86 -2.07 -11.96 8.50
N TRP A 87 -1.37 -11.54 7.44
CA TRP A 87 -2.01 -10.85 6.33
C TRP A 87 -2.96 -11.75 5.57
N GLU A 88 -2.59 -13.00 5.35
CA GLU A 88 -3.47 -13.95 4.69
C GLU A 88 -4.73 -14.19 5.51
N ALA A 89 -4.58 -14.36 6.82
CA ALA A 89 -5.72 -14.53 7.70
C ALA A 89 -6.68 -13.34 7.63
N LEU A 90 -6.12 -12.12 7.62
CA LEU A 90 -6.95 -10.91 7.50
C LEU A 90 -7.65 -10.84 6.16
N ARG A 91 -6.99 -11.26 5.08
CA ARG A 91 -7.62 -11.28 3.77
C ARG A 91 -8.74 -12.29 3.71
N HIS A 92 -8.57 -13.45 4.33
CA HIS A 92 -9.62 -14.46 4.37
C HIS A 92 -10.86 -13.97 5.08
N ILE A 93 -10.67 -13.32 6.24
CA ILE A 93 -11.84 -12.83 6.99
C ILE A 93 -12.54 -11.70 6.22
N ALA A 94 -11.78 -10.91 5.47
CA ALA A 94 -12.35 -9.81 4.68
C ALA A 94 -12.96 -10.27 3.36
N ALA A 95 -12.68 -11.50 2.93
CA ALA A 95 -13.11 -11.99 1.63
C ALA A 95 -14.59 -12.37 1.56
N THR A 96 -15.22 -12.61 2.69
CA THR A 96 -16.63 -13.02 2.74
C THR A 96 -17.48 -12.01 3.49
N PRO A 97 -18.79 -11.92 3.17
CA PRO A 97 -19.68 -11.05 3.94
C PRO A 97 -19.71 -11.39 5.42
N ASP A 98 -19.69 -12.67 5.76
CA ASP A 98 -19.71 -13.11 7.15
C ASP A 98 -18.44 -12.69 7.88
N GLY A 99 -17.29 -12.86 7.25
CA GLY A 99 -16.01 -12.44 7.82
C GLY A 99 -15.97 -10.94 8.06
N ARG A 100 -16.44 -10.17 7.09
CA ARG A 100 -16.49 -8.71 7.22
C ARG A 100 -17.42 -8.27 8.35
N ALA A 101 -18.55 -8.97 8.50
CA ALA A 101 -19.49 -8.67 9.59
C ALA A 101 -18.84 -8.91 10.96
N VAL A 102 -18.12 -10.02 11.10
CA VAL A 102 -17.40 -10.33 12.33
C VAL A 102 -16.31 -9.29 12.60
N ALA A 103 -15.54 -8.95 11.58
CA ALA A 103 -14.47 -7.96 11.72
C ALA A 103 -15.02 -6.59 12.13
N ALA A 104 -16.16 -6.19 11.57
CA ALA A 104 -16.78 -4.91 11.90
C ALA A 104 -17.34 -4.89 13.32
N ALA A 105 -17.89 -6.00 13.76
CA ALA A 105 -18.52 -6.09 15.08
C ALA A 105 -17.53 -6.32 16.21
N TRP A 106 -16.38 -6.92 15.89
CA TRP A 106 -15.39 -7.29 16.91
C TRP A 106 -14.97 -6.12 17.81
N PRO A 107 -14.62 -4.95 17.26
CA PRO A 107 -14.22 -3.83 18.13
C PRO A 107 -15.33 -3.34 19.07
N LEU A 108 -16.58 -3.65 18.76
CA LEU A 108 -17.72 -3.22 19.56
C LEU A 108 -17.93 -4.10 20.79
N ILE A 109 -17.28 -5.24 20.85
CA ILE A 109 -17.34 -6.13 22.01
C ILE A 109 -16.33 -5.62 23.03
N GLU A 110 -16.81 -4.97 24.06
CA GLU A 110 -15.93 -4.35 25.04
C GLU A 110 -15.40 -5.34 26.08
N ASP A 111 -16.17 -6.36 26.38
CA ASP A 111 -15.85 -7.30 27.43
C ASP A 111 -14.75 -8.27 26.94
N ARG A 112 -13.60 -8.23 27.62
CA ARG A 112 -12.47 -9.08 27.30
C ARG A 112 -12.75 -10.56 27.46
N ALA A 113 -13.52 -10.91 28.49
CA ALA A 113 -13.86 -12.30 28.73
C ALA A 113 -14.72 -12.86 27.59
N VAL A 114 -15.64 -12.04 27.08
CA VAL A 114 -16.47 -12.42 25.94
C VAL A 114 -15.60 -12.63 24.70
N ARG A 115 -14.67 -11.72 24.42
CA ARG A 115 -13.75 -11.88 23.28
C ARG A 115 -12.94 -13.16 23.38
N LYS A 116 -12.43 -13.46 24.56
CA LYS A 116 -11.67 -14.70 24.80
C LYS A 116 -12.52 -15.94 24.56
N ALA A 117 -13.76 -15.91 25.05
CA ALA A 117 -14.67 -17.03 24.86
C ALA A 117 -14.99 -17.24 23.38
N LEU A 118 -15.27 -16.15 22.66
CA LEU A 118 -15.54 -16.23 21.22
C LEU A 118 -14.34 -16.78 20.46
N ALA A 119 -13.14 -16.31 20.80
CA ALA A 119 -11.93 -16.81 20.14
C ALA A 119 -11.74 -18.31 20.35
N ARG A 120 -12.06 -18.80 21.56
CA ARG A 120 -11.99 -20.24 21.85
C ARG A 120 -13.01 -21.03 21.02
N VAL A 121 -14.23 -20.51 20.91
CA VAL A 121 -15.27 -21.15 20.13
C VAL A 121 -14.86 -21.25 18.67
N VAL A 122 -14.39 -20.14 18.11
CA VAL A 122 -13.95 -20.11 16.70
C VAL A 122 -12.83 -21.11 16.47
N ARG A 123 -11.83 -21.15 17.35
CA ARG A 123 -10.72 -22.11 17.21
C ARG A 123 -11.20 -23.55 17.32
N ALA A 124 -12.16 -23.82 18.20
CA ALA A 124 -12.68 -25.16 18.35
C ALA A 124 -13.44 -25.62 17.11
N LEU A 125 -14.19 -24.71 16.49
CA LEU A 125 -14.94 -25.04 15.27
C LEU A 125 -14.03 -25.23 14.07
N ALA A 126 -12.87 -24.57 14.07
CA ALA A 126 -11.90 -24.64 12.98
C ALA A 126 -11.00 -25.87 13.06
N ARG A 127 -11.10 -26.65 14.11
CA ARG A 127 -10.28 -27.86 14.25
C ARG A 127 -10.67 -28.88 13.21
N ASP A 128 -9.67 -29.29 12.48
CA ASP A 128 -9.80 -30.46 11.63
C ASP A 128 -9.32 -31.66 12.41
N ASP A 129 -10.11 -32.66 12.43
CA ASP A 129 -9.76 -33.91 13.10
C ASP A 129 -8.79 -34.71 12.27
#